data_47e4cda2e9b24d0c8ae19d195a2815cf
#
_entry.id   47e4cda2e9b24d0c8ae19d195a2815cf
#
_cell.length_a   1.000
_cell.length_b   1.000
_cell.length_c   1.000
_cell.angle_alpha   90.00
_cell.angle_beta   90.00
_cell.angle_gamma   90.00
#
_symmetry.space_group_name_H-M   'P 1'
#
loop_
_entity.id
_entity.type
_entity.pdbx_description
1 polymer ?
#
loop_
_entity_poly.entity_id
_entity_poly.type
_entity_poly.pdbx_seq_one_letter_code
_entity_poly.pdbx_strand_id
1 'polypeptide(L)'
;GFTGRDRVLFCGYHGWHDWYLAANLGGEHLANHLFNGIEAIGVPSALEGTAEPFPYGDLDALEHLLQSGDDIACIIMEPMRSEQPPVGYLEGVRALADRYGVVLIFDEVSSGFRIALGGVQEYAGVTPDLSVFAKAISNGYPLGAIVGKKTYMAGVEQMFISSAYWDDAIGARAALVTLQALQERDSISHFHRIGALFQERINAEAERMGLSVECAGSAAHPTIRFDVEKAEDLKKVQTLFVQENARRGVLLSTGLFLNGSHDEEAVDITGRAVGE
;
A
#
# COMPACT_ATOMS: atom_id res chain seq x y z
N GLY A 1 12.98 14.36 -12.57
CA GLY A 1 13.20 15.81 -12.84
C GLY A 1 14.27 16.39 -11.94
N PHE A 2 14.18 16.19 -10.60
CA PHE A 2 15.15 16.77 -9.65
C PHE A 2 16.57 16.19 -9.80
N THR A 3 16.68 14.87 -9.96
CA THR A 3 17.98 14.17 -10.00
C THR A 3 18.64 14.20 -11.39
N GLY A 4 17.88 14.42 -12.46
CA GLY A 4 18.35 14.28 -13.84
C GLY A 4 18.69 12.84 -14.22
N ARG A 5 18.19 11.84 -13.48
CA ARG A 5 18.41 10.40 -13.67
C ARG A 5 17.11 9.75 -14.14
N ASP A 6 17.18 8.58 -14.76
CA ASP A 6 16.06 7.97 -15.49
C ASP A 6 15.51 6.68 -14.86
N ARG A 7 16.29 5.96 -14.04
CA ARG A 7 15.89 4.66 -13.50
C ARG A 7 15.25 4.78 -12.11
N VAL A 8 14.16 4.05 -11.91
CA VAL A 8 13.39 4.00 -10.65
C VAL A 8 13.45 2.60 -10.06
N LEU A 9 13.87 2.47 -8.81
CA LEU A 9 13.70 1.24 -8.04
C LEU A 9 12.37 1.31 -7.30
N PHE A 10 11.60 0.21 -7.34
CA PHE A 10 10.28 0.23 -6.71
C PHE A 10 9.96 -1.04 -5.92
N CYS A 11 9.08 -0.92 -4.91
CA CYS A 11 8.52 -2.05 -4.17
C CYS A 11 7.05 -1.78 -3.84
N GLY A 12 6.16 -2.60 -4.37
CA GLY A 12 4.72 -2.48 -4.19
C GLY A 12 4.00 -2.09 -5.49
N TYR A 13 2.77 -1.59 -5.34
CA TYR A 13 1.92 -1.15 -6.43
C TYR A 13 1.86 0.38 -6.50
N HIS A 14 2.16 0.94 -7.68
CA HIS A 14 2.28 2.39 -7.86
C HIS A 14 1.42 2.97 -9.00
N GLY A 15 0.35 2.30 -9.36
CA GLY A 15 -0.59 2.76 -10.38
C GLY A 15 -0.39 2.09 -11.75
N TRP A 16 -1.42 2.20 -12.59
CA TRP A 16 -1.46 1.61 -13.95
C TRP A 16 -1.01 2.65 -14.97
N HIS A 17 0.29 2.90 -15.07
CA HIS A 17 0.87 3.84 -16.03
C HIS A 17 2.18 3.31 -16.60
N ASP A 18 2.65 3.97 -17.66
CA ASP A 18 3.70 3.45 -18.54
C ASP A 18 4.99 3.06 -17.78
N TRP A 19 5.54 3.93 -16.92
CA TRP A 19 6.80 3.60 -16.26
C TRP A 19 6.68 2.39 -15.31
N TYR A 20 5.56 2.21 -14.62
CA TYR A 20 5.35 1.06 -13.73
C TYR A 20 5.16 -0.23 -14.53
N LEU A 21 4.33 -0.19 -15.58
CA LEU A 21 4.12 -1.34 -16.46
C LEU A 21 5.36 -1.67 -17.29
N ALA A 22 6.25 -0.70 -17.54
CA ALA A 22 7.51 -0.91 -18.24
C ALA A 22 8.41 -1.96 -17.57
N ALA A 23 8.26 -2.19 -16.27
CA ALA A 23 8.95 -3.27 -15.58
C ALA A 23 8.70 -4.65 -16.22
N ASN A 24 7.55 -4.87 -16.87
CA ASN A 24 7.22 -6.12 -17.55
C ASN A 24 7.60 -6.16 -19.04
N LEU A 25 8.29 -5.15 -19.59
CA LEU A 25 8.79 -5.21 -20.97
C LEU A 25 9.89 -6.28 -21.13
N GLY A 26 10.73 -6.47 -20.11
CA GLY A 26 11.82 -7.45 -20.11
C GLY A 26 11.48 -8.80 -19.45
N GLY A 27 10.28 -8.96 -18.85
CA GLY A 27 9.89 -10.18 -18.13
C GLY A 27 8.68 -9.98 -17.21
N GLU A 28 8.34 -10.97 -16.39
CA GLU A 28 7.22 -10.92 -15.44
C GLU A 28 7.63 -10.32 -14.08
N HIS A 29 8.23 -9.15 -14.08
CA HIS A 29 8.77 -8.52 -12.87
C HIS A 29 7.72 -8.03 -11.87
N LEU A 30 6.48 -7.75 -12.33
CA LEU A 30 5.37 -7.32 -11.49
C LEU A 30 4.65 -8.48 -10.78
N ALA A 31 4.95 -9.73 -11.12
CA ALA A 31 4.28 -10.91 -10.57
C ALA A 31 4.37 -10.99 -9.03
N ASN A 32 5.51 -10.59 -8.46
CA ASN A 32 5.76 -10.59 -7.02
C ASN A 32 5.15 -9.38 -6.30
N HIS A 33 4.71 -8.35 -7.03
CA HIS A 33 4.17 -7.10 -6.47
C HIS A 33 2.66 -7.00 -6.60
N LEU A 34 2.07 -7.70 -7.58
CA LEU A 34 0.63 -7.71 -7.85
C LEU A 34 0.12 -9.14 -8.09
N PHE A 35 0.13 -9.57 -9.34
CA PHE A 35 -0.31 -10.89 -9.79
C PHE A 35 0.33 -11.24 -11.13
N ASN A 36 0.39 -12.52 -11.44
CA ASN A 36 0.95 -13.03 -12.70
C ASN A 36 0.10 -12.64 -13.91
N GLY A 37 0.74 -12.56 -15.08
CA GLY A 37 0.06 -12.36 -16.35
C GLY A 37 -0.31 -10.92 -16.67
N ILE A 38 0.36 -9.94 -16.05
CA ILE A 38 0.24 -8.53 -16.44
C ILE A 38 1.12 -8.31 -17.68
N GLU A 39 0.47 -7.99 -18.79
CA GLU A 39 1.16 -7.67 -20.04
C GLU A 39 1.37 -6.17 -20.19
N ALA A 40 2.58 -5.76 -20.65
CA ALA A 40 2.91 -4.36 -20.91
C ALA A 40 2.43 -3.89 -22.30
N ILE A 41 1.21 -4.29 -22.71
CA ILE A 41 0.63 -3.94 -24.01
C ILE A 41 0.42 -2.42 -24.09
N GLY A 42 0.94 -1.81 -25.14
CA GLY A 42 0.83 -0.37 -25.40
C GLY A 42 1.89 0.49 -24.70
N VAL A 43 2.72 -0.09 -23.84
CA VAL A 43 3.85 0.62 -23.22
C VAL A 43 4.98 0.78 -24.23
N PRO A 44 5.55 2.00 -24.41
CA PRO A 44 6.66 2.20 -25.32
C PRO A 44 7.89 1.38 -24.93
N SER A 45 8.48 0.64 -25.89
CA SER A 45 9.67 -0.20 -25.63
C SER A 45 10.90 0.59 -25.16
N ALA A 46 10.96 1.87 -25.46
CA ALA A 46 12.03 2.76 -24.99
C ALA A 46 12.06 2.93 -23.45
N LEU A 47 11.01 2.51 -22.74
CA LEU A 47 10.95 2.53 -21.28
C LEU A 47 11.48 1.24 -20.64
N GLU A 48 11.90 0.25 -21.43
CA GLU A 48 12.50 -0.98 -20.89
C GLU A 48 13.72 -0.65 -20.02
N GLY A 49 13.78 -1.26 -18.82
CA GLY A 49 14.87 -1.02 -17.85
C GLY A 49 14.79 0.27 -17.04
N THR A 50 13.76 1.11 -17.26
CA THR A 50 13.58 2.35 -16.46
C THR A 50 12.91 2.13 -15.13
N ALA A 51 12.24 1.00 -14.91
CA ALA A 51 11.60 0.61 -13.65
C ALA A 51 12.05 -0.79 -13.25
N GLU A 52 12.61 -0.93 -12.06
CA GLU A 52 13.19 -2.18 -11.57
C GLU A 52 12.68 -2.48 -10.15
N PRO A 53 12.04 -3.65 -9.94
CA PRO A 53 11.51 -4.03 -8.65
C PRO A 53 12.59 -4.56 -7.70
N PHE A 54 12.39 -4.35 -6.40
CA PHE A 54 13.16 -5.02 -5.36
C PHE A 54 12.22 -5.70 -4.34
N PRO A 55 12.64 -6.83 -3.71
CA PRO A 55 11.82 -7.52 -2.72
C PRO A 55 11.62 -6.70 -1.45
N TYR A 56 10.39 -6.69 -0.91
CA TYR A 56 10.12 -6.06 0.38
C TYR A 56 10.85 -6.80 1.51
N GLY A 57 11.50 -6.05 2.39
CA GLY A 57 12.22 -6.61 3.54
C GLY A 57 13.68 -7.00 3.24
N ASP A 58 14.14 -6.91 2.00
CA ASP A 58 15.48 -7.32 1.58
C ASP A 58 16.37 -6.11 1.28
N LEU A 59 17.17 -5.69 2.29
CA LEU A 59 18.10 -4.57 2.15
C LEU A 59 19.32 -4.92 1.28
N ASP A 60 19.74 -6.17 1.27
CA ASP A 60 20.90 -6.60 0.49
C ASP A 60 20.58 -6.58 -1.01
N ALA A 61 19.38 -7.04 -1.39
CA ALA A 61 18.89 -6.93 -2.76
C ALA A 61 18.77 -5.45 -3.21
N LEU A 62 18.22 -4.58 -2.34
CA LEU A 62 18.14 -3.16 -2.64
C LEU A 62 19.53 -2.53 -2.81
N GLU A 63 20.47 -2.82 -1.91
CA GLU A 63 21.83 -2.28 -2.00
C GLU A 63 22.55 -2.78 -3.27
N HIS A 64 22.37 -4.05 -3.65
CA HIS A 64 22.92 -4.59 -4.89
C HIS A 64 22.42 -3.84 -6.12
N LEU A 65 21.12 -3.52 -6.18
CA LEU A 65 20.56 -2.71 -7.26
C LEU A 65 21.12 -1.29 -7.26
N LEU A 66 21.27 -0.67 -6.09
CA LEU A 66 21.85 0.67 -5.96
C LEU A 66 23.31 0.73 -6.43
N GLN A 67 24.04 -0.38 -6.34
CA GLN A 67 25.42 -0.49 -6.83
C GLN A 67 25.51 -0.73 -8.34
N SER A 68 24.41 -1.07 -9.00
CA SER A 68 24.40 -1.45 -10.42
C SER A 68 24.61 -0.28 -11.40
N GLY A 69 24.49 0.98 -10.93
CA GLY A 69 24.69 2.17 -11.76
C GLY A 69 24.39 3.48 -11.04
N ASP A 70 24.85 4.58 -11.63
CA ASP A 70 24.69 5.94 -11.10
C ASP A 70 23.42 6.64 -11.64
N ASP A 71 22.61 5.95 -12.43
CA ASP A 71 21.44 6.47 -13.12
C ASP A 71 20.13 6.30 -12.33
N ILE A 72 20.19 5.77 -11.11
CA ILE A 72 19.02 5.57 -10.25
C ILE A 72 18.56 6.93 -9.70
N ALA A 73 17.34 7.31 -10.07
CA ALA A 73 16.70 8.56 -9.67
C ALA A 73 16.13 8.51 -8.27
N CYS A 74 15.39 7.43 -7.98
CA CYS A 74 14.67 7.30 -6.72
C CYS A 74 14.38 5.84 -6.38
N ILE A 75 14.06 5.65 -5.10
CA ILE A 75 13.39 4.47 -4.56
C ILE A 75 11.95 4.90 -4.26
N ILE A 76 10.95 4.24 -4.83
CA ILE A 76 9.55 4.40 -4.44
C ILE A 76 9.02 3.10 -3.87
N MET A 77 8.37 3.16 -2.72
CA MET A 77 7.86 1.97 -2.06
C MET A 77 6.57 2.24 -1.29
N GLU A 78 5.70 1.22 -1.22
CA GLU A 78 4.68 1.15 -0.19
C GLU A 78 5.40 0.79 1.13
N PRO A 79 5.50 1.71 2.10
CA PRO A 79 6.31 1.46 3.30
C PRO A 79 5.71 0.37 4.20
N MET A 80 4.41 0.12 4.08
CA MET A 80 3.67 -0.93 4.74
C MET A 80 2.37 -1.20 3.98
N ARG A 81 2.07 -2.46 3.75
CA ARG A 81 0.77 -2.90 3.22
C ARG A 81 -0.01 -3.59 4.33
N SER A 82 -0.11 -4.91 4.28
CA SER A 82 -0.79 -5.72 5.29
C SER A 82 0.15 -6.19 6.40
N GLU A 83 1.45 -6.31 6.13
CA GLU A 83 2.43 -6.80 7.09
C GLU A 83 3.24 -5.65 7.72
N GLN A 84 3.66 -5.87 8.97
CA GLN A 84 4.58 -4.98 9.64
C GLN A 84 5.95 -5.02 8.92
N PRO A 85 6.61 -3.87 8.72
CA PRO A 85 7.96 -3.89 8.21
C PRO A 85 8.89 -4.62 9.19
N PRO A 86 9.87 -5.40 8.70
CA PRO A 86 10.91 -5.96 9.55
C PRO A 86 11.60 -4.88 10.39
N VAL A 87 12.01 -5.22 11.60
CA VAL A 87 12.70 -4.29 12.50
C VAL A 87 13.95 -3.74 11.82
N GLY A 88 14.11 -2.42 11.78
CA GLY A 88 15.26 -1.73 11.17
C GLY A 88 15.21 -1.66 9.63
N TYR A 89 14.17 -2.20 8.99
CA TYR A 89 14.10 -2.23 7.52
C TYR A 89 13.91 -0.83 6.91
N LEU A 90 12.94 -0.06 7.39
CA LEU A 90 12.67 1.27 6.83
C LEU A 90 13.80 2.25 7.11
N GLU A 91 14.43 2.15 8.29
CA GLU A 91 15.66 2.89 8.64
C GLU A 91 16.82 2.51 7.72
N GLY A 92 16.96 1.21 7.40
CA GLY A 92 17.94 0.70 6.45
C GLY A 92 17.72 1.25 5.04
N VAL A 93 16.48 1.26 4.54
CA VAL A 93 16.13 1.86 3.24
C VAL A 93 16.48 3.36 3.23
N ARG A 94 16.15 4.10 4.29
CA ARG A 94 16.52 5.52 4.40
C ARG A 94 18.02 5.72 4.36
N ALA A 95 18.78 4.93 5.12
CA ALA A 95 20.24 4.99 5.16
C ALA A 95 20.89 4.67 3.79
N LEU A 96 20.34 3.68 3.06
CA LEU A 96 20.78 3.37 1.70
C LEU A 96 20.48 4.53 0.74
N ALA A 97 19.27 5.08 0.78
CA ALA A 97 18.91 6.21 -0.07
C ALA A 97 19.83 7.42 0.17
N ASP A 98 20.16 7.71 1.44
CA ASP A 98 21.10 8.79 1.80
C ASP A 98 22.53 8.50 1.30
N ARG A 99 23.01 7.26 1.47
CA ARG A 99 24.36 6.84 1.05
C ARG A 99 24.57 6.96 -0.46
N TYR A 100 23.57 6.54 -1.25
CA TYR A 100 23.66 6.55 -2.71
C TYR A 100 23.13 7.85 -3.35
N GLY A 101 22.65 8.80 -2.55
CA GLY A 101 22.14 10.09 -3.03
C GLY A 101 20.94 9.94 -3.96
N VAL A 102 20.03 9.02 -3.63
CA VAL A 102 18.77 8.80 -4.35
C VAL A 102 17.58 9.32 -3.54
N VAL A 103 16.52 9.73 -4.23
CA VAL A 103 15.30 10.24 -3.57
C VAL A 103 14.50 9.07 -3.02
N LEU A 104 14.13 9.11 -1.73
CA LEU A 104 13.22 8.14 -1.14
C LEU A 104 11.79 8.66 -1.15
N ILE A 105 10.87 7.88 -1.75
CA ILE A 105 9.46 8.20 -1.88
C ILE A 105 8.64 7.11 -1.16
N PHE A 106 7.83 7.50 -0.17
CA PHE A 106 6.84 6.61 0.40
C PHE A 106 5.50 6.78 -0.31
N ASP A 107 5.00 5.68 -0.87
CA ASP A 107 3.65 5.59 -1.38
C ASP A 107 2.70 5.23 -0.23
N GLU A 108 2.13 6.26 0.34
CA GLU A 108 1.18 6.16 1.46
C GLU A 108 -0.29 6.14 0.99
N VAL A 109 -0.52 5.91 -0.30
CA VAL A 109 -1.87 5.90 -0.89
C VAL A 109 -2.78 4.87 -0.20
N SER A 110 -2.22 3.73 0.25
CA SER A 110 -2.98 2.69 0.95
C SER A 110 -2.84 2.74 2.48
N SER A 111 -1.69 3.17 3.00
CA SER A 111 -1.36 3.17 4.44
C SER A 111 -1.67 4.48 5.14
N GLY A 112 -1.55 5.61 4.45
CA GLY A 112 -1.77 6.93 5.01
C GLY A 112 -3.17 7.10 5.60
N PHE A 113 -3.24 7.78 6.74
CA PHE A 113 -4.48 8.04 7.49
C PHE A 113 -5.21 6.77 7.97
N ARG A 114 -4.51 5.62 7.98
CA ARG A 114 -5.04 4.34 8.47
C ARG A 114 -4.17 3.76 9.58
N ILE A 115 -2.85 3.69 9.35
CA ILE A 115 -1.87 3.12 10.30
C ILE A 115 -1.57 4.15 11.40
N ALA A 116 -1.34 5.39 11.00
CA ALA A 116 -1.23 6.57 11.85
C ALA A 116 -1.81 7.77 11.09
N LEU A 117 -2.05 8.86 11.76
CA LEU A 117 -2.61 10.07 11.13
C LEU A 117 -1.64 10.63 10.07
N GLY A 118 -0.35 10.64 10.35
CA GLY A 118 0.71 11.03 9.41
C GLY A 118 1.25 9.88 8.55
N GLY A 119 0.60 8.71 8.53
CA GLY A 119 1.02 7.55 7.77
C GLY A 119 2.10 6.70 8.43
N VAL A 120 2.70 5.80 7.66
CA VAL A 120 3.75 4.89 8.14
C VAL A 120 5.02 5.66 8.52
N GLN A 121 5.29 6.78 7.88
CA GLN A 121 6.41 7.65 8.25
C GLN A 121 6.32 8.12 9.72
N GLU A 122 5.13 8.44 10.22
CA GLU A 122 4.89 8.76 11.63
C GLU A 122 5.01 7.50 12.50
N TYR A 123 4.36 6.43 12.10
CA TYR A 123 4.35 5.16 12.82
C TYR A 123 5.75 4.57 13.03
N ALA A 124 6.57 4.57 11.97
CA ALA A 124 7.93 4.02 11.99
C ALA A 124 9.00 5.03 12.43
N GLY A 125 8.67 6.32 12.50
CA GLY A 125 9.66 7.37 12.80
C GLY A 125 10.68 7.60 11.66
N VAL A 126 10.38 7.17 10.44
CA VAL A 126 11.26 7.27 9.26
C VAL A 126 10.68 8.25 8.26
N THR A 127 11.37 9.37 8.01
CA THR A 127 10.89 10.41 7.10
C THR A 127 11.49 10.22 5.70
N PRO A 128 10.67 10.00 4.66
CA PRO A 128 11.12 9.97 3.27
C PRO A 128 11.44 11.40 2.76
N ASP A 129 11.89 11.49 1.53
CA ASP A 129 12.05 12.79 0.86
C ASP A 129 10.73 13.32 0.33
N LEU A 130 9.88 12.41 -0.19
CA LEU A 130 8.53 12.68 -0.66
C LEU A 130 7.58 11.61 -0.13
N SER A 131 6.32 11.99 0.10
CA SER A 131 5.22 11.06 0.41
C SER A 131 4.04 11.34 -0.52
N VAL A 132 3.38 10.27 -0.95
CA VAL A 132 2.20 10.33 -1.84
C VAL A 132 0.99 9.83 -1.07
N PHE A 133 -0.06 10.62 -1.02
CA PHE A 133 -1.33 10.30 -0.36
C PHE A 133 -2.50 10.38 -1.33
N ALA A 134 -3.48 9.49 -1.18
CA ALA A 134 -4.76 9.52 -1.88
C ALA A 134 -5.81 8.72 -1.08
N LYS A 135 -6.83 8.18 -1.73
CA LYS A 135 -7.87 7.30 -1.13
C LYS A 135 -8.47 7.88 0.16
N ALA A 136 -7.92 7.49 1.33
CA ALA A 136 -8.44 7.87 2.63
C ALA A 136 -8.37 9.38 2.90
N ILE A 137 -7.46 10.13 2.28
CA ILE A 137 -7.28 11.57 2.51
C ILE A 137 -8.57 12.38 2.33
N SER A 138 -9.39 12.00 1.36
CA SER A 138 -10.61 12.75 0.99
C SER A 138 -11.89 11.92 1.08
N ASN A 139 -11.80 10.69 1.64
CA ASN A 139 -12.93 9.81 1.94
C ASN A 139 -13.92 9.64 0.77
N GLY A 140 -13.39 9.31 -0.42
CA GLY A 140 -14.18 9.01 -1.62
C GLY A 140 -14.28 10.14 -2.65
N TYR A 141 -13.84 11.35 -2.33
CA TYR A 141 -13.67 12.40 -3.32
C TYR A 141 -12.32 12.28 -4.03
N PRO A 142 -12.24 12.60 -5.35
CA PRO A 142 -10.98 12.50 -6.09
C PRO A 142 -9.97 13.55 -5.62
N LEU A 143 -8.94 13.10 -4.91
CA LEU A 143 -7.81 13.92 -4.49
C LEU A 143 -6.56 13.03 -4.33
N GLY A 144 -5.44 13.50 -4.87
CA GLY A 144 -4.10 13.03 -4.56
C GLY A 144 -3.24 14.17 -4.05
N ALA A 145 -2.34 13.89 -3.13
CA ALA A 145 -1.42 14.87 -2.59
C ALA A 145 0.00 14.30 -2.59
N ILE A 146 0.96 15.12 -3.02
CA ILE A 146 2.38 14.86 -2.89
C ILE A 146 2.92 15.91 -1.95
N VAL A 147 3.57 15.45 -0.88
CA VAL A 147 4.21 16.31 0.12
C VAL A 147 5.66 15.87 0.33
N GLY A 148 6.50 16.77 0.81
CA GLY A 148 7.89 16.38 1.08
C GLY A 148 8.80 17.53 1.42
N LYS A 149 10.09 17.24 1.42
CA LYS A 149 11.14 18.23 1.75
C LYS A 149 11.12 19.36 0.72
N LYS A 150 11.22 20.60 1.22
CA LYS A 150 11.19 21.83 0.39
C LYS A 150 12.18 21.77 -0.78
N THR A 151 13.34 21.18 -0.58
CA THR A 151 14.39 21.06 -1.60
C THR A 151 13.89 20.33 -2.84
N TYR A 152 13.15 19.22 -2.65
CA TYR A 152 12.59 18.44 -3.77
C TYR A 152 11.32 19.07 -4.33
N MET A 153 10.47 19.63 -3.47
CA MET A 153 9.21 20.27 -3.89
C MET A 153 9.44 21.55 -4.70
N ALA A 154 10.53 22.28 -4.48
CA ALA A 154 10.86 23.46 -5.28
C ALA A 154 11.10 23.14 -6.77
N GLY A 155 11.48 21.91 -7.11
CA GLY A 155 11.63 21.46 -8.51
C GLY A 155 10.32 21.43 -9.28
N VAL A 156 9.17 21.36 -8.59
CA VAL A 156 7.84 21.34 -9.22
C VAL A 156 7.55 22.62 -10.01
N GLU A 157 8.10 23.76 -9.59
CA GLU A 157 7.93 25.04 -10.29
C GLU A 157 8.52 25.03 -11.70
N GLN A 158 9.45 24.12 -11.99
CA GLN A 158 10.09 23.96 -13.29
C GLN A 158 9.41 22.91 -14.18
N MET A 159 8.39 22.23 -13.66
CA MET A 159 7.68 21.15 -14.33
C MET A 159 6.28 21.61 -14.74
N PHE A 160 5.82 21.18 -15.92
CA PHE A 160 4.43 21.36 -16.28
C PHE A 160 3.59 20.24 -15.62
N ILE A 161 2.87 20.61 -14.55
CA ILE A 161 1.98 19.71 -13.83
C ILE A 161 0.58 20.29 -13.88
N SER A 162 -0.38 19.53 -14.42
CA SER A 162 -1.77 19.94 -14.53
C SER A 162 -2.69 18.72 -14.52
N SER A 163 -3.93 18.91 -14.12
CA SER A 163 -5.01 17.94 -14.24
C SER A 163 -6.37 18.66 -14.34
N ALA A 164 -7.41 17.94 -14.76
CA ALA A 164 -8.76 18.47 -14.84
C ALA A 164 -9.33 18.93 -13.48
N TYR A 165 -8.80 18.38 -12.38
CA TYR A 165 -9.25 18.65 -11.02
C TYR A 165 -8.22 19.46 -10.20
N TRP A 166 -7.28 20.13 -10.87
CA TRP A 166 -6.22 20.87 -10.20
C TRP A 166 -6.75 21.94 -9.24
N ASP A 167 -7.80 22.64 -9.67
CA ASP A 167 -8.44 23.72 -8.92
C ASP A 167 -9.74 23.27 -8.21
N ASP A 168 -9.98 21.95 -8.09
CA ASP A 168 -11.20 21.45 -7.46
C ASP A 168 -11.19 21.65 -5.95
N ALA A 169 -11.97 22.65 -5.50
CA ALA A 169 -12.12 22.95 -4.09
C ALA A 169 -12.89 21.87 -3.31
N ILE A 170 -13.69 21.02 -3.98
CA ILE A 170 -14.51 20.00 -3.31
C ILE A 170 -13.61 18.94 -2.71
N GLY A 171 -12.68 18.38 -3.49
CA GLY A 171 -11.70 17.39 -3.02
C GLY A 171 -10.85 17.92 -1.87
N ALA A 172 -10.34 19.16 -1.99
CA ALA A 172 -9.55 19.81 -0.94
C ALA A 172 -10.38 20.04 0.35
N ARG A 173 -11.65 20.48 0.21
CA ARG A 173 -12.54 20.64 1.37
C ARG A 173 -12.88 19.31 2.03
N ALA A 174 -13.15 18.28 1.24
CA ALA A 174 -13.39 16.94 1.74
C ALA A 174 -12.18 16.42 2.53
N ALA A 175 -10.95 16.62 2.04
CA ALA A 175 -9.74 16.26 2.75
C ALA A 175 -9.62 16.97 4.10
N LEU A 176 -9.82 18.28 4.15
CA LEU A 176 -9.77 19.03 5.41
C LEU A 176 -10.77 18.49 6.44
N VAL A 177 -12.02 18.25 6.03
CA VAL A 177 -13.05 17.70 6.92
C VAL A 177 -12.72 16.28 7.35
N THR A 178 -12.19 15.45 6.43
CA THR A 178 -11.80 14.07 6.73
C THR A 178 -10.68 14.03 7.76
N LEU A 179 -9.61 14.80 7.56
CA LEU A 179 -8.46 14.84 8.48
C LEU A 179 -8.89 15.35 9.86
N GLN A 180 -9.71 16.40 9.91
CA GLN A 180 -10.26 16.90 11.15
C GLN A 180 -11.10 15.84 11.88
N ALA A 181 -11.99 15.15 11.16
CA ALA A 181 -12.84 14.11 11.73
C ALA A 181 -12.03 12.90 12.22
N LEU A 182 -10.97 12.48 11.51
CA LEU A 182 -10.07 11.41 11.95
C LEU A 182 -9.39 11.74 13.26
N GLN A 183 -8.94 12.99 13.42
CA GLN A 183 -8.30 13.48 14.64
C GLN A 183 -9.29 13.62 15.80
N GLU A 184 -10.42 14.31 15.60
CA GLU A 184 -11.43 14.58 16.63
C GLU A 184 -12.08 13.32 17.19
N ARG A 185 -12.21 12.27 16.36
CA ARG A 185 -12.85 11.01 16.73
C ARG A 185 -11.86 9.94 17.18
N ASP A 186 -10.57 10.25 17.23
CA ASP A 186 -9.51 9.27 17.49
C ASP A 186 -9.65 8.02 16.61
N SER A 187 -9.92 8.26 15.31
CA SER A 187 -10.29 7.17 14.39
C SER A 187 -9.17 6.16 14.20
N ILE A 188 -7.90 6.54 14.30
CA ILE A 188 -6.78 5.62 14.17
C ILE A 188 -6.80 4.57 15.28
N SER A 189 -6.96 4.99 16.54
CA SER A 189 -7.12 4.05 17.68
C SER A 189 -8.34 3.15 17.48
N HIS A 190 -9.45 3.71 16.97
CA HIS A 190 -10.65 2.93 16.65
C HIS A 190 -10.37 1.84 15.60
N PHE A 191 -9.66 2.17 14.49
CA PHE A 191 -9.33 1.20 13.45
C PHE A 191 -8.47 0.05 13.99
N HIS A 192 -7.46 0.37 14.79
CA HIS A 192 -6.61 -0.65 15.42
C HIS A 192 -7.42 -1.53 16.38
N ARG A 193 -8.29 -0.95 17.20
CA ARG A 193 -9.13 -1.70 18.15
C ARG A 193 -10.10 -2.64 17.44
N ILE A 194 -10.87 -2.12 16.49
CA ILE A 194 -11.87 -2.93 15.75
C ILE A 194 -11.18 -3.99 14.89
N GLY A 195 -10.04 -3.66 14.28
CA GLY A 195 -9.28 -4.63 13.51
C GLY A 195 -8.68 -5.74 14.33
N ALA A 196 -8.21 -5.46 15.56
CA ALA A 196 -7.75 -6.48 16.48
C ALA A 196 -8.88 -7.44 16.89
N LEU A 197 -10.07 -6.90 17.22
CA LEU A 197 -11.27 -7.71 17.49
C LEU A 197 -11.67 -8.56 16.29
N PHE A 198 -11.58 -8.01 15.08
CA PHE A 198 -11.84 -8.74 13.84
C PHE A 198 -10.87 -9.90 13.65
N GLN A 199 -9.56 -9.66 13.84
CA GLN A 199 -8.53 -10.71 13.77
C GLN A 199 -8.80 -11.83 14.78
N GLU A 200 -9.05 -11.46 16.04
CA GLU A 200 -9.39 -12.41 17.11
C GLU A 200 -10.61 -13.24 16.73
N ARG A 201 -11.69 -12.60 16.25
CA ARG A 201 -12.94 -13.27 15.89
C ARG A 201 -12.76 -14.25 14.74
N ILE A 202 -12.08 -13.86 13.65
CA ILE A 202 -11.86 -14.74 12.51
C ILE A 202 -10.97 -15.93 12.89
N ASN A 203 -9.90 -15.69 13.64
CA ASN A 203 -8.99 -16.75 14.10
C ASN A 203 -9.70 -17.74 15.04
N ALA A 204 -10.56 -17.27 15.95
CA ALA A 204 -11.36 -18.14 16.81
C ALA A 204 -12.33 -19.03 16.00
N GLU A 205 -12.97 -18.49 14.96
CA GLU A 205 -13.85 -19.30 14.09
C GLU A 205 -13.04 -20.33 13.28
N ALA A 206 -11.87 -19.95 12.75
CA ALA A 206 -10.98 -20.85 12.04
C ALA A 206 -10.51 -22.01 12.94
N GLU A 207 -10.09 -21.70 14.17
CA GLU A 207 -9.69 -22.72 15.16
C GLU A 207 -10.87 -23.65 15.53
N ARG A 208 -12.05 -23.09 15.79
CA ARG A 208 -13.27 -23.87 16.10
C ARG A 208 -13.62 -24.87 14.99
N MET A 209 -13.37 -24.49 13.74
CA MET A 209 -13.67 -25.33 12.57
C MET A 209 -12.51 -26.25 12.19
N GLY A 210 -11.33 -26.12 12.79
CA GLY A 210 -10.12 -26.87 12.44
C GLY A 210 -9.59 -26.52 11.05
N LEU A 211 -9.75 -25.24 10.62
CA LEU A 211 -9.30 -24.76 9.32
C LEU A 211 -7.94 -24.07 9.42
N SER A 212 -7.08 -24.31 8.44
CA SER A 212 -5.80 -23.62 8.29
C SER A 212 -6.01 -22.23 7.64
N VAL A 213 -6.65 -21.33 8.41
CA VAL A 213 -6.95 -19.95 8.05
C VAL A 213 -6.43 -19.04 9.14
N GLU A 214 -5.74 -17.97 8.76
CA GLU A 214 -5.21 -16.97 9.67
C GLU A 214 -5.63 -15.58 9.24
N CYS A 215 -6.14 -14.77 10.15
CA CYS A 215 -6.31 -13.35 9.97
C CYS A 215 -5.18 -12.62 10.71
N ALA A 216 -4.27 -12.00 9.97
CA ALA A 216 -3.03 -11.43 10.49
C ALA A 216 -2.71 -10.07 9.88
N GLY A 217 -1.50 -9.56 10.15
CA GLY A 217 -1.01 -8.29 9.65
C GLY A 217 -1.36 -7.12 10.53
N SER A 218 -1.38 -5.90 9.96
CA SER A 218 -1.80 -4.71 10.69
C SER A 218 -3.26 -4.77 11.07
N ALA A 219 -3.59 -4.46 12.31
CA ALA A 219 -4.99 -4.41 12.74
C ALA A 219 -5.82 -3.39 11.96
N ALA A 220 -5.24 -2.26 11.55
CA ALA A 220 -5.94 -1.29 10.70
C ALA A 220 -6.16 -1.77 9.25
N HIS A 221 -5.41 -2.78 8.82
CA HIS A 221 -5.49 -3.40 7.48
C HIS A 221 -5.24 -4.91 7.58
N PRO A 222 -6.15 -5.67 8.24
CA PRO A 222 -5.96 -7.11 8.40
C PRO A 222 -6.11 -7.86 7.09
N THR A 223 -5.43 -8.99 6.98
CA THR A 223 -5.47 -9.88 5.82
C THR A 223 -5.80 -11.29 6.25
N ILE A 224 -6.77 -11.91 5.59
CA ILE A 224 -7.14 -13.32 5.77
C ILE A 224 -6.30 -14.16 4.81
N ARG A 225 -5.55 -15.09 5.35
CA ARG A 225 -4.68 -16.02 4.65
C ARG A 225 -5.25 -17.42 4.74
N PHE A 226 -5.15 -18.15 3.64
CA PHE A 226 -5.56 -19.54 3.54
C PHE A 226 -4.31 -20.37 3.27
N ASP A 227 -4.03 -21.33 4.16
CA ASP A 227 -3.03 -22.34 3.90
C ASP A 227 -3.67 -23.48 3.10
N VAL A 228 -3.21 -23.66 1.87
CA VAL A 228 -3.73 -24.65 0.93
C VAL A 228 -2.59 -25.52 0.41
N GLU A 229 -2.82 -26.81 0.28
CA GLU A 229 -1.80 -27.76 -0.19
C GLU A 229 -1.29 -27.43 -1.61
N LYS A 230 -2.16 -26.91 -2.47
CA LYS A 230 -1.85 -26.58 -3.86
C LYS A 230 -2.10 -25.11 -4.15
N ALA A 231 -1.08 -24.41 -4.63
CA ALA A 231 -1.20 -22.99 -4.98
C ALA A 231 -2.33 -22.68 -5.98
N GLU A 232 -2.66 -23.62 -6.89
CA GLU A 232 -3.77 -23.49 -7.85
C GLU A 232 -5.16 -23.46 -7.19
N ASP A 233 -5.30 -24.01 -5.98
CA ASP A 233 -6.55 -24.03 -5.25
C ASP A 233 -6.79 -22.74 -4.45
N LEU A 234 -5.75 -21.94 -4.20
CA LEU A 234 -5.88 -20.70 -3.44
C LEU A 234 -6.95 -19.76 -4.01
N LYS A 235 -6.93 -19.51 -5.32
CA LYS A 235 -7.93 -18.66 -5.98
C LYS A 235 -9.35 -19.22 -5.87
N LYS A 236 -9.51 -20.54 -5.92
CA LYS A 236 -10.80 -21.21 -5.77
C LYS A 236 -11.34 -21.04 -4.34
N VAL A 237 -10.49 -21.27 -3.35
CA VAL A 237 -10.84 -21.09 -1.92
C VAL A 237 -11.21 -19.64 -1.63
N GLN A 238 -10.40 -18.68 -2.08
CA GLN A 238 -10.70 -17.26 -1.93
C GLN A 238 -12.02 -16.86 -2.59
N THR A 239 -12.28 -17.37 -3.80
CA THR A 239 -13.54 -17.10 -4.52
C THR A 239 -14.73 -17.68 -3.76
N LEU A 240 -14.63 -18.91 -3.27
CA LEU A 240 -15.68 -19.56 -2.48
C LEU A 240 -15.93 -18.77 -1.18
N PHE A 241 -14.87 -18.37 -0.48
CA PHE A 241 -14.97 -17.57 0.73
C PHE A 241 -15.75 -16.27 0.51
N VAL A 242 -15.39 -15.50 -0.51
CA VAL A 242 -16.11 -14.26 -0.87
C VAL A 242 -17.57 -14.54 -1.23
N GLN A 243 -17.83 -15.56 -2.03
CA GLN A 243 -19.18 -15.95 -2.46
C GLN A 243 -20.06 -16.35 -1.29
N GLU A 244 -19.56 -17.18 -0.39
CA GLU A 244 -20.35 -17.70 0.74
C GLU A 244 -20.64 -16.62 1.78
N ASN A 245 -19.68 -15.73 2.05
CA ASN A 245 -19.95 -14.57 2.89
C ASN A 245 -20.98 -13.62 2.26
N ALA A 246 -20.88 -13.37 0.94
CA ALA A 246 -21.86 -12.53 0.23
C ALA A 246 -23.29 -13.13 0.29
N ARG A 247 -23.45 -14.45 0.21
CA ARG A 247 -24.74 -15.14 0.38
C ARG A 247 -25.34 -14.93 1.78
N ARG A 248 -24.48 -14.70 2.79
CA ARG A 248 -24.87 -14.41 4.18
C ARG A 248 -25.00 -12.91 4.47
N GLY A 249 -24.95 -12.08 3.42
CA GLY A 249 -25.12 -10.62 3.53
C GLY A 249 -23.86 -9.86 3.92
N VAL A 250 -22.68 -10.50 3.91
CA VAL A 250 -21.40 -9.88 4.23
C VAL A 250 -20.52 -9.83 2.99
N LEU A 251 -20.24 -8.62 2.51
CA LEU A 251 -19.25 -8.42 1.44
C LEU A 251 -17.86 -8.35 2.06
N LEU A 252 -17.16 -9.48 2.05
CA LEU A 252 -15.85 -9.65 2.66
C LEU A 252 -14.82 -10.07 1.62
N SER A 253 -13.71 -9.32 1.55
CA SER A 253 -12.51 -9.69 0.79
C SER A 253 -11.45 -10.27 1.72
N THR A 254 -10.36 -10.80 1.17
CA THR A 254 -9.23 -11.31 1.95
C THR A 254 -8.40 -10.21 2.59
N GLY A 255 -8.33 -9.02 1.97
CA GLY A 255 -7.70 -7.83 2.55
C GLY A 255 -8.77 -6.81 2.93
N LEU A 256 -8.71 -6.28 4.14
CA LEU A 256 -9.70 -5.34 4.66
C LEU A 256 -9.08 -3.99 4.97
N PHE A 257 -9.89 -2.95 4.77
CA PHE A 257 -9.58 -1.59 5.22
C PHE A 257 -10.60 -1.17 6.25
N LEU A 258 -10.19 -1.09 7.52
CA LEU A 258 -11.06 -0.65 8.59
C LEU A 258 -11.39 0.83 8.41
N ASN A 259 -12.59 1.21 8.80
CA ASN A 259 -13.07 2.59 8.74
C ASN A 259 -14.00 2.90 9.93
N GLY A 260 -14.39 4.16 10.07
CA GLY A 260 -15.17 4.63 11.22
C GLY A 260 -16.61 4.12 11.30
N SER A 261 -17.08 3.37 10.30
CA SER A 261 -18.42 2.74 10.32
C SER A 261 -18.38 1.27 10.75
N HIS A 262 -17.19 0.68 10.85
CA HIS A 262 -17.05 -0.66 11.40
C HIS A 262 -17.04 -0.56 12.94
N ASP A 263 -17.92 -1.29 13.57
CA ASP A 263 -18.06 -1.40 15.01
C ASP A 263 -18.03 -2.88 15.48
N GLU A 264 -18.26 -3.12 16.74
CA GLU A 264 -18.27 -4.48 17.31
C GLU A 264 -19.42 -5.33 16.75
N GLU A 265 -20.57 -4.72 16.43
CA GLU A 265 -21.70 -5.42 15.82
C GLU A 265 -21.34 -5.91 14.40
N ALA A 266 -20.65 -5.08 13.61
CA ALA A 266 -20.15 -5.45 12.29
C ALA A 266 -19.15 -6.62 12.38
N VAL A 267 -18.27 -6.62 13.38
CA VAL A 267 -17.34 -7.73 13.64
C VAL A 267 -18.10 -9.01 13.99
N ASP A 268 -19.11 -8.92 14.86
CA ASP A 268 -19.91 -10.09 15.24
C ASP A 268 -20.74 -10.67 14.09
N ILE A 269 -21.34 -9.81 13.27
CA ILE A 269 -22.07 -10.22 12.06
C ILE A 269 -21.12 -10.96 11.11
N THR A 270 -19.95 -10.39 10.88
CA THR A 270 -18.94 -11.00 10.01
C THR A 270 -18.43 -12.32 10.55
N GLY A 271 -18.12 -12.39 11.85
CA GLY A 271 -17.69 -13.63 12.51
C GLY A 271 -18.71 -14.76 12.39
N ARG A 272 -20.01 -14.46 12.57
CA ARG A 272 -21.07 -15.46 12.35
C ARG A 272 -21.11 -15.95 10.89
N ALA A 273 -21.04 -15.02 9.93
CA ALA A 273 -21.09 -15.39 8.52
C ALA A 273 -19.89 -16.25 8.08
N VAL A 274 -18.72 -16.00 8.64
CA VAL A 274 -17.51 -16.81 8.39
C VAL A 274 -17.58 -18.16 9.07
N GLY A 275 -18.21 -18.25 10.25
CA GLY A 275 -18.33 -19.47 11.05
C GLY A 275 -19.42 -20.46 10.58
N GLU A 276 -20.27 -20.08 9.64
CA GLU A 276 -21.32 -20.90 9.00
C GLU A 276 -20.90 -21.46 7.63
#